data_8754e811a1001b16ce60dae76e005400
#
_entry.id   8754e811a1001b16ce60dae76e005400
#
_cell.length_a   1.000
_cell.length_b   1.000
_cell.length_c   1.000
_cell.angle_alpha   90.00
_cell.angle_beta   90.00
_cell.angle_gamma   90.00
#
_symmetry.space_group_name_H-M   'P 1'
#
loop_
_entity.id
_entity.type
_entity.pdbx_description
1 polymer ?
#
loop_
_entity_poly.entity_id
_entity_poly.type
_entity_poly.pdbx_seq_one_letter_code
_entity_poly.pdbx_strand_id
1 'polypeptide(L)'
;LNTQPGEGWMSLIFVNEVWRGMLGMESLPALFFFIIIMVIPESPRWLIIKDRVERASGIYGKMYTSPEAVTQQIDDTRSMISSEVKSEWRTLLNPGILKAVIIGVCIAILGQFMGVNAVLYYGPSIFKDAGMTDPLFCQVLVGVVNTVTTIIAMFIIDRVGRKKLIYYGVSGMIACLVLIAFYFKFQQSLGLSVYFMLTFFLLYVFCCAISISAVVFVLLSEMYPNKVRGLAMSIAGLSLWIGTYLIGQLTPWMLTNLTPTGTFLLFAVMCVPYMLIMWRMVPETAGMSLEDIERYWKKEGKK
;
A
#
# COMPACT_ATOMS: atom_id res chain seq x y z
N LEU A 1 23.88 -18.45 17.86
CA LEU A 1 23.06 -19.22 18.82
C LEU A 1 23.50 -20.66 18.74
N ASN A 2 24.51 -21.03 19.55
CA ASN A 2 24.96 -22.41 19.74
C ASN A 2 24.06 -23.10 20.80
N THR A 3 22.85 -23.43 20.43
CA THR A 3 22.03 -24.34 21.24
C THR A 3 22.05 -25.69 20.56
N GLN A 4 22.53 -26.71 21.29
CA GLN A 4 22.47 -28.08 20.83
C GLN A 4 21.03 -28.49 20.56
N PRO A 5 20.72 -29.20 19.47
CA PRO A 5 19.35 -29.58 19.14
C PRO A 5 18.81 -30.52 20.24
N GLY A 6 17.83 -30.07 21.00
CA GLY A 6 17.05 -30.90 21.90
C GLY A 6 16.13 -31.81 21.10
N GLU A 7 15.88 -33.03 21.60
CA GLU A 7 14.97 -34.00 21.00
C GLU A 7 13.51 -33.61 21.22
N GLY A 8 13.01 -32.60 20.49
CA GLY A 8 11.61 -32.19 20.57
C GLY A 8 11.14 -31.48 19.31
N TRP A 9 9.83 -31.52 19.00
CA TRP A 9 9.24 -30.84 17.87
C TRP A 9 9.51 -29.31 17.87
N MET A 10 9.62 -28.68 19.06
CA MET A 10 10.01 -27.30 19.21
C MET A 10 11.42 -27.03 18.71
N SER A 11 12.39 -27.86 19.02
CA SER A 11 13.77 -27.71 18.56
C SER A 11 13.88 -27.95 17.07
N LEU A 12 13.10 -28.86 16.50
CA LEU A 12 13.02 -29.10 15.06
C LEU A 12 12.54 -27.85 14.34
N ILE A 13 11.50 -27.17 14.84
CA ILE A 13 10.87 -26.03 14.18
C ILE A 13 11.65 -24.72 14.42
N PHE A 14 12.13 -24.46 15.66
CA PHE A 14 12.72 -23.18 16.01
C PHE A 14 14.26 -23.16 15.98
N VAL A 15 14.91 -24.31 15.89
CA VAL A 15 16.39 -24.42 15.88
C VAL A 15 16.89 -25.00 14.56
N ASN A 16 16.37 -26.15 14.13
CA ASN A 16 16.88 -26.84 12.94
C ASN A 16 16.28 -26.27 11.65
N GLU A 17 14.97 -25.98 11.67
CA GLU A 17 14.23 -25.45 10.52
C GLU A 17 13.54 -24.12 10.87
N VAL A 18 14.33 -23.13 11.27
CA VAL A 18 13.88 -21.81 11.74
C VAL A 18 12.86 -21.17 10.80
N TRP A 19 13.01 -21.35 9.49
CA TRP A 19 12.09 -20.82 8.48
C TRP A 19 10.65 -21.35 8.64
N ARG A 20 10.48 -22.60 9.12
CA ARG A 20 9.15 -23.16 9.39
C ARG A 20 8.53 -22.51 10.62
N GLY A 21 9.34 -22.24 11.64
CA GLY A 21 8.91 -21.50 12.82
C GLY A 21 8.48 -20.07 12.46
N MET A 22 9.27 -19.39 11.64
CA MET A 22 8.95 -18.03 11.20
C MET A 22 7.62 -17.97 10.42
N LEU A 23 7.43 -18.82 9.42
CA LEU A 23 6.17 -18.90 8.66
C LEU A 23 5.00 -19.37 9.54
N GLY A 24 5.25 -20.32 10.44
CA GLY A 24 4.23 -20.81 11.38
C GLY A 24 3.73 -19.75 12.35
N MET A 25 4.57 -18.79 12.74
CA MET A 25 4.18 -17.69 13.64
C MET A 25 3.16 -16.75 13.01
N GLU A 26 3.09 -16.66 11.68
CA GLU A 26 2.06 -15.88 10.96
C GLU A 26 0.65 -16.45 11.19
N SER A 27 0.54 -17.74 11.51
CA SER A 27 -0.75 -18.38 11.80
C SER A 27 -1.41 -17.86 13.07
N LEU A 28 -0.64 -17.35 14.06
CA LEU A 28 -1.19 -16.83 15.31
C LEU A 28 -2.06 -15.57 15.10
N PRO A 29 -1.55 -14.49 14.48
CA PRO A 29 -2.40 -13.33 14.16
C PRO A 29 -3.53 -13.69 13.18
N ALA A 30 -3.31 -14.62 12.25
CA ALA A 30 -4.35 -15.08 11.33
C ALA A 30 -5.48 -15.79 12.06
N LEU A 31 -5.17 -16.66 13.02
CA LEU A 31 -6.15 -17.35 13.88
C LEU A 31 -6.93 -16.35 14.75
N PHE A 32 -6.24 -15.37 15.34
CA PHE A 32 -6.87 -14.31 16.13
C PHE A 32 -7.83 -13.48 15.27
N PHE A 33 -7.41 -13.10 14.08
CA PHE A 33 -8.26 -12.39 13.12
C PHE A 33 -9.46 -13.24 12.67
N PHE A 34 -9.26 -14.52 12.44
CA PHE A 34 -10.34 -15.45 12.10
C PHE A 34 -11.41 -15.53 13.19
N ILE A 35 -10.98 -15.62 14.47
CA ILE A 35 -11.91 -15.63 15.60
C ILE A 35 -12.70 -14.31 15.69
N ILE A 36 -12.03 -13.17 15.50
CA ILE A 36 -12.69 -11.87 15.52
C ILE A 36 -13.73 -11.77 14.39
N ILE A 37 -13.42 -12.20 13.18
CA ILE A 37 -14.34 -12.17 12.03
C ILE A 37 -15.60 -12.99 12.30
N MET A 38 -15.50 -14.11 13.01
CA MET A 38 -16.68 -14.93 13.33
C MET A 38 -17.68 -14.20 14.24
N VAL A 39 -17.24 -13.19 14.99
CA VAL A 39 -18.08 -12.40 15.90
C VAL A 39 -18.65 -11.16 15.21
N ILE A 40 -18.04 -10.71 14.11
CA ILE A 40 -18.51 -9.53 13.37
C ILE A 40 -19.78 -9.88 12.58
N PRO A 41 -20.86 -9.07 12.67
CA PRO A 41 -22.05 -9.28 11.89
C PRO A 41 -21.79 -9.08 10.38
N GLU A 42 -22.57 -9.75 9.56
CA GLU A 42 -22.51 -9.62 8.11
C GLU A 42 -22.77 -8.18 7.65
N SER A 43 -22.15 -7.76 6.54
CA SER A 43 -22.36 -6.42 6.00
C SER A 43 -23.84 -6.19 5.66
N PRO A 44 -24.47 -5.08 6.12
CA PRO A 44 -25.86 -4.75 5.78
C PRO A 44 -26.10 -4.71 4.27
N ARG A 45 -25.14 -4.18 3.49
CA ARG A 45 -25.20 -4.14 2.04
C ARG A 45 -25.25 -5.55 1.43
N TRP A 46 -24.44 -6.47 1.91
CA TRP A 46 -24.46 -7.87 1.46
C TRP A 46 -25.79 -8.55 1.82
N LEU A 47 -26.33 -8.27 3.02
CA LEU A 47 -27.64 -8.80 3.43
C LEU A 47 -28.77 -8.31 2.51
N ILE A 48 -28.72 -7.05 2.07
CA ILE A 48 -29.71 -6.50 1.12
C ILE A 48 -29.55 -7.18 -0.26
N ILE A 49 -28.32 -7.41 -0.73
CA ILE A 49 -28.07 -8.16 -1.99
C ILE A 49 -28.64 -9.58 -1.93
N LYS A 50 -28.62 -10.21 -0.75
CA LYS A 50 -29.16 -11.55 -0.51
C LYS A 50 -30.64 -11.55 -0.09
N ASP A 51 -31.33 -10.42 -0.22
CA ASP A 51 -32.74 -10.20 0.14
C ASP A 51 -33.06 -10.49 1.61
N ARG A 52 -32.04 -10.38 2.50
CA ARG A 52 -32.18 -10.56 3.96
C ARG A 52 -32.37 -9.21 4.65
N VAL A 53 -33.39 -8.45 4.21
CA VAL A 53 -33.60 -7.03 4.61
C VAL A 53 -33.84 -6.87 6.10
N GLU A 54 -34.55 -7.78 6.75
CA GLU A 54 -34.82 -7.73 8.19
C GLU A 54 -33.52 -7.75 9.03
N ARG A 55 -32.57 -8.59 8.66
CA ARG A 55 -31.25 -8.63 9.33
C ARG A 55 -30.46 -7.35 9.07
N ALA A 56 -30.50 -6.82 7.85
CA ALA A 56 -29.86 -5.55 7.52
C ALA A 56 -30.44 -4.40 8.32
N SER A 57 -31.77 -4.34 8.44
CA SER A 57 -32.48 -3.35 9.27
C SER A 57 -32.10 -3.43 10.75
N GLY A 58 -31.95 -4.65 11.31
CA GLY A 58 -31.48 -4.84 12.68
C GLY A 58 -30.05 -4.32 12.92
N ILE A 59 -29.15 -4.41 11.90
CA ILE A 59 -27.79 -3.88 12.01
C ILE A 59 -27.81 -2.35 11.83
N TYR A 60 -28.55 -1.82 10.85
CA TYR A 60 -28.71 -0.38 10.68
C TYR A 60 -29.38 0.28 11.88
N GLY A 61 -30.33 -0.38 12.53
CA GLY A 61 -30.98 0.11 13.77
C GLY A 61 -30.02 0.28 14.95
N LYS A 62 -28.84 -0.38 14.93
CA LYS A 62 -27.76 -0.14 15.91
C LYS A 62 -26.88 1.05 15.54
N MET A 63 -26.92 1.50 14.30
CA MET A 63 -26.06 2.58 13.77
C MET A 63 -26.83 3.90 13.64
N TYR A 64 -28.11 3.86 13.35
CA TYR A 64 -28.95 5.02 13.13
C TYR A 64 -30.01 5.17 14.23
N THR A 65 -30.30 6.40 14.63
CA THR A 65 -31.13 6.70 15.80
C THR A 65 -32.64 6.70 15.47
N SER A 66 -33.02 6.87 14.19
CA SER A 66 -34.44 6.92 13.80
C SER A 66 -34.81 5.81 12.82
N PRO A 67 -36.01 5.23 12.93
CA PRO A 67 -36.53 4.22 12.00
C PRO A 67 -36.59 4.71 10.55
N GLU A 68 -36.92 6.00 10.36
CA GLU A 68 -36.98 6.62 9.03
C GLU A 68 -35.60 6.63 8.37
N ALA A 69 -34.53 6.97 9.11
CA ALA A 69 -33.17 6.95 8.61
C ALA A 69 -32.73 5.53 8.22
N VAL A 70 -33.15 4.51 8.96
CA VAL A 70 -32.89 3.09 8.63
C VAL A 70 -33.54 2.71 7.30
N THR A 71 -34.83 3.07 7.13
CA THR A 71 -35.56 2.78 5.90
C THR A 71 -34.98 3.50 4.70
N GLN A 72 -34.68 4.78 4.84
CA GLN A 72 -34.01 5.57 3.81
C GLN A 72 -32.68 4.96 3.40
N GLN A 73 -31.83 4.54 4.37
CA GLN A 73 -30.55 3.91 4.09
C GLN A 73 -30.69 2.56 3.37
N ILE A 74 -31.75 1.79 3.66
CA ILE A 74 -32.01 0.54 2.94
C ILE A 74 -32.43 0.84 1.49
N ASP A 75 -33.30 1.83 1.26
CA ASP A 75 -33.76 2.20 -0.07
C ASP A 75 -32.62 2.80 -0.91
N ASP A 76 -31.78 3.66 -0.32
CA ASP A 76 -30.57 4.18 -0.96
C ASP A 76 -29.62 3.04 -1.36
N THR A 77 -29.40 2.08 -0.46
CA THR A 77 -28.56 0.92 -0.72
C THR A 77 -29.14 0.06 -1.85
N ARG A 78 -30.46 -0.18 -1.89
CA ARG A 78 -31.12 -0.91 -2.98
C ARG A 78 -30.99 -0.19 -4.31
N SER A 79 -31.20 1.12 -4.33
CA SER A 79 -31.07 1.93 -5.53
C SER A 79 -29.63 1.88 -6.10
N MET A 80 -28.64 1.97 -5.22
CA MET A 80 -27.22 1.82 -5.58
C MET A 80 -26.92 0.43 -6.18
N ILE A 81 -27.38 -0.64 -5.52
CA ILE A 81 -27.18 -2.02 -6.00
C ILE A 81 -27.82 -2.21 -7.38
N SER A 82 -29.05 -1.74 -7.58
CA SER A 82 -29.73 -1.86 -8.87
C SER A 82 -29.04 -1.09 -10.00
N SER A 83 -28.36 0.01 -9.68
CA SER A 83 -27.56 0.79 -10.63
C SER A 83 -26.21 0.16 -10.94
N GLU A 84 -25.62 -0.60 -10.00
CA GLU A 84 -24.33 -1.28 -10.17
C GLU A 84 -24.39 -2.57 -11.01
N VAL A 85 -25.50 -3.28 -10.98
CA VAL A 85 -25.69 -4.57 -11.72
C VAL A 85 -25.51 -4.43 -13.24
N LYS A 86 -25.50 -3.21 -13.77
CA LYS A 86 -25.19 -2.89 -15.17
C LYS A 86 -23.85 -2.17 -15.35
N SER A 87 -22.88 -2.33 -14.45
CA SER A 87 -21.53 -1.85 -14.65
C SER A 87 -20.85 -2.71 -15.73
N GLU A 88 -21.12 -2.37 -16.97
CA GLU A 88 -20.54 -3.05 -18.12
C GLU A 88 -19.08 -2.64 -18.30
N TRP A 89 -18.24 -3.58 -18.70
CA TRP A 89 -16.91 -3.35 -19.21
C TRP A 89 -16.86 -2.22 -20.24
N ARG A 90 -17.96 -2.03 -21.00
CA ARG A 90 -18.13 -0.92 -21.92
C ARG A 90 -18.07 0.46 -21.29
N THR A 91 -18.57 0.60 -20.06
CA THR A 91 -18.49 1.89 -19.34
C THR A 91 -17.04 2.22 -18.95
N LEU A 92 -16.23 1.22 -18.67
CA LEU A 92 -14.81 1.38 -18.39
C LEU A 92 -14.03 1.93 -19.61
N LEU A 93 -14.45 1.59 -20.81
CA LEU A 93 -13.82 2.01 -22.07
C LEU A 93 -14.18 3.47 -22.45
N ASN A 94 -15.07 4.15 -21.74
CA ASN A 94 -15.33 5.55 -21.97
C ASN A 94 -14.04 6.38 -21.78
N PRO A 95 -13.69 7.29 -22.73
CA PRO A 95 -12.37 7.94 -22.77
C PRO A 95 -11.93 8.58 -21.46
N GLY A 96 -12.82 9.26 -20.73
CA GLY A 96 -12.49 9.88 -19.44
C GLY A 96 -12.24 8.86 -18.33
N ILE A 97 -13.04 7.79 -18.27
CA ILE A 97 -12.91 6.73 -17.27
C ILE A 97 -11.67 5.89 -17.56
N LEU A 98 -11.45 5.53 -18.83
CA LEU A 98 -10.26 4.80 -19.26
C LEU A 98 -8.98 5.56 -18.90
N LYS A 99 -8.96 6.89 -19.09
CA LYS A 99 -7.85 7.74 -18.65
C LYS A 99 -7.59 7.62 -17.14
N ALA A 100 -8.64 7.65 -16.31
CA ALA A 100 -8.52 7.46 -14.87
C ALA A 100 -7.94 6.08 -14.51
N VAL A 101 -8.39 5.02 -15.21
CA VAL A 101 -7.90 3.65 -14.98
C VAL A 101 -6.42 3.53 -15.38
N ILE A 102 -6.02 4.06 -16.53
CA ILE A 102 -4.62 4.06 -16.97
C ILE A 102 -3.73 4.80 -15.96
N ILE A 103 -4.17 5.97 -15.48
CA ILE A 103 -3.44 6.72 -14.47
C ILE A 103 -3.29 5.88 -13.19
N GLY A 104 -4.36 5.23 -12.74
CA GLY A 104 -4.31 4.37 -11.56
C GLY A 104 -3.38 3.17 -11.72
N VAL A 105 -3.37 2.52 -12.89
CA VAL A 105 -2.43 1.45 -13.24
C VAL A 105 -0.98 1.97 -13.19
N CYS A 106 -0.72 3.13 -13.79
CA CYS A 106 0.62 3.74 -13.77
C CYS A 106 1.08 4.06 -12.33
N ILE A 107 0.19 4.63 -11.50
CA ILE A 107 0.48 4.92 -10.09
C ILE A 107 0.75 3.62 -9.33
N ALA A 108 -0.06 2.59 -9.54
CA ALA A 108 0.09 1.30 -8.88
C ALA A 108 1.44 0.63 -9.20
N ILE A 109 1.82 0.60 -10.47
CA ILE A 109 3.09 0.00 -10.91
C ILE A 109 4.30 0.85 -10.46
N LEU A 110 4.29 2.15 -10.77
CA LEU A 110 5.42 3.03 -10.45
C LEU A 110 5.65 3.13 -8.94
N GLY A 111 4.59 3.09 -8.13
CA GLY A 111 4.70 3.04 -6.68
C GLY A 111 5.53 1.86 -6.18
N GLN A 112 5.49 0.72 -6.86
CA GLN A 112 6.31 -0.46 -6.51
C GLN A 112 7.77 -0.28 -6.94
N PHE A 113 8.01 0.35 -8.09
CA PHE A 113 9.37 0.59 -8.62
C PHE A 113 10.17 1.64 -7.84
N MET A 114 9.58 2.31 -6.87
CA MET A 114 10.29 3.16 -5.90
C MET A 114 11.09 2.37 -4.86
N GLY A 115 10.95 1.03 -4.83
CA GLY A 115 11.83 0.12 -4.10
C GLY A 115 11.42 -0.23 -2.68
N VAL A 116 10.23 0.15 -2.20
CA VAL A 116 9.82 -0.15 -0.81
C VAL A 116 9.78 -1.65 -0.54
N ASN A 117 9.20 -2.44 -1.46
CA ASN A 117 9.16 -3.89 -1.30
C ASN A 117 10.55 -4.53 -1.48
N ALA A 118 11.43 -3.96 -2.31
CA ALA A 118 12.82 -4.37 -2.39
C ALA A 118 13.53 -4.25 -1.04
N VAL A 119 13.32 -3.11 -0.36
CA VAL A 119 13.85 -2.83 0.98
C VAL A 119 13.29 -3.79 2.03
N LEU A 120 11.99 -4.06 1.99
CA LEU A 120 11.35 -4.96 2.96
C LEU A 120 11.78 -6.43 2.77
N TYR A 121 11.97 -6.89 1.54
CA TYR A 121 12.33 -8.28 1.25
C TYR A 121 13.84 -8.54 1.38
N TYR A 122 14.67 -7.60 0.94
CA TYR A 122 16.12 -7.77 0.86
C TYR A 122 16.89 -6.92 1.89
N GLY A 123 16.18 -6.26 2.82
CA GLY A 123 16.78 -5.42 3.86
C GLY A 123 17.92 -6.08 4.62
N PRO A 124 17.76 -7.31 5.16
CA PRO A 124 18.86 -7.99 5.86
C PRO A 124 20.12 -8.18 5.01
N SER A 125 19.97 -8.50 3.73
CA SER A 125 21.11 -8.63 2.80
C SER A 125 21.77 -7.27 2.57
N ILE A 126 21.00 -6.22 2.34
CA ILE A 126 21.49 -4.85 2.15
C ILE A 126 22.23 -4.35 3.39
N PHE A 127 21.70 -4.60 4.59
CA PHE A 127 22.34 -4.23 5.86
C PHE A 127 23.64 -5.01 6.10
N LYS A 128 23.67 -6.30 5.75
CA LYS A 128 24.87 -7.13 5.81
C LYS A 128 25.97 -6.60 4.88
N ASP A 129 25.60 -6.28 3.64
CA ASP A 129 26.54 -5.75 2.63
C ASP A 129 27.05 -4.35 3.01
N ALA A 130 26.27 -3.59 3.77
CA ALA A 130 26.66 -2.30 4.34
C ALA A 130 27.60 -2.43 5.56
N GLY A 131 27.81 -3.64 6.09
CA GLY A 131 28.69 -3.90 7.22
C GLY A 131 28.01 -3.80 8.60
N MET A 132 26.67 -3.95 8.66
CA MET A 132 25.96 -3.99 9.94
C MET A 132 26.25 -5.27 10.71
N THR A 133 26.49 -5.15 12.02
CA THR A 133 26.78 -6.27 12.92
C THR A 133 25.56 -7.16 13.11
N ASP A 134 24.36 -6.58 13.20
CA ASP A 134 23.10 -7.29 13.37
C ASP A 134 22.05 -6.82 12.32
N PRO A 135 22.09 -7.41 11.10
CA PRO A 135 21.15 -7.07 10.04
C PRO A 135 19.69 -7.38 10.36
N LEU A 136 19.43 -8.41 11.16
CA LEU A 136 18.06 -8.80 11.55
C LEU A 136 17.45 -7.79 12.51
N PHE A 137 18.22 -7.30 13.47
CA PHE A 137 17.76 -6.22 14.36
C PHE A 137 17.41 -4.95 13.56
N CYS A 138 18.22 -4.59 12.56
CA CYS A 138 17.91 -3.47 11.68
C CYS A 138 16.59 -3.68 10.93
N GLN A 139 16.31 -4.90 10.49
CA GLN A 139 15.04 -5.22 9.83
C GLN A 139 13.84 -5.11 10.79
N VAL A 140 14.01 -5.48 12.05
CA VAL A 140 12.97 -5.26 13.08
C VAL A 140 12.70 -3.76 13.25
N LEU A 141 13.73 -2.92 13.30
CA LEU A 141 13.56 -1.46 13.38
C LEU A 141 12.79 -0.92 12.16
N VAL A 142 13.09 -1.41 10.95
CA VAL A 142 12.33 -1.08 9.74
C VAL A 142 10.85 -1.43 9.91
N GLY A 143 10.55 -2.62 10.42
CA GLY A 143 9.18 -3.07 10.68
C GLY A 143 8.45 -2.19 11.71
N VAL A 144 9.12 -1.82 12.80
CA VAL A 144 8.58 -0.93 13.85
C VAL A 144 8.28 0.45 13.27
N VAL A 145 9.24 1.07 12.56
CA VAL A 145 9.05 2.38 11.92
C VAL A 145 7.89 2.33 10.92
N ASN A 146 7.83 1.31 10.08
CA ASN A 146 6.74 1.13 9.12
C ASN A 146 5.37 1.06 9.81
N THR A 147 5.25 0.24 10.85
CA THR A 147 3.99 0.06 11.60
C THR A 147 3.55 1.33 12.30
N VAL A 148 4.45 1.95 13.08
CA VAL A 148 4.14 3.19 13.80
C VAL A 148 3.75 4.31 12.84
N THR A 149 4.49 4.46 11.74
CA THR A 149 4.21 5.48 10.74
C THR A 149 2.88 5.24 10.03
N THR A 150 2.53 3.99 9.73
CA THR A 150 1.25 3.66 9.12
C THR A 150 0.09 4.02 10.04
N ILE A 151 0.21 3.75 11.35
CA ILE A 151 -0.79 4.16 12.34
C ILE A 151 -0.93 5.70 12.37
N ILE A 152 0.18 6.42 12.39
CA ILE A 152 0.18 7.90 12.33
C ILE A 152 -0.49 8.39 11.04
N ALA A 153 -0.18 7.78 9.90
CA ALA A 153 -0.73 8.14 8.61
C ALA A 153 -2.26 8.06 8.57
N MET A 154 -2.87 7.07 9.22
CA MET A 154 -4.33 6.93 9.31
C MET A 154 -5.03 8.15 9.93
N PHE A 155 -4.36 8.85 10.86
CA PHE A 155 -4.91 10.06 11.48
C PHE A 155 -4.61 11.35 10.70
N ILE A 156 -3.60 11.34 9.85
CA ILE A 156 -3.11 12.53 9.16
C ILE A 156 -3.70 12.66 7.75
N ILE A 157 -4.00 11.55 7.09
CA ILE A 157 -4.40 11.49 5.68
C ILE A 157 -5.59 12.39 5.35
N ASP A 158 -6.59 12.46 6.24
CA ASP A 158 -7.80 13.26 6.03
C ASP A 158 -7.57 14.75 6.29
N ARG A 159 -6.59 15.10 7.13
CA ARG A 159 -6.29 16.49 7.50
C ARG A 159 -5.39 17.19 6.50
N VAL A 160 -4.37 16.49 5.99
CA VAL A 160 -3.35 17.07 5.11
C VAL A 160 -3.77 17.04 3.64
N GLY A 161 -4.55 16.03 3.25
CA GLY A 161 -4.93 15.77 1.87
C GLY A 161 -3.96 14.81 1.18
N ARG A 162 -4.52 14.06 0.22
CA ARG A 162 -3.85 12.92 -0.42
C ARG A 162 -2.64 13.37 -1.24
N LYS A 163 -2.84 14.37 -2.06
CA LYS A 163 -1.82 14.86 -3.01
C LYS A 163 -0.63 15.54 -2.31
N LYS A 164 -0.91 16.37 -1.30
CA LYS A 164 0.14 17.01 -0.50
C LYS A 164 1.00 15.99 0.24
N LEU A 165 0.35 14.99 0.85
CA LEU A 165 1.05 13.96 1.60
C LEU A 165 2.00 13.16 0.69
N ILE A 166 1.56 12.85 -0.53
CA ILE A 166 2.41 12.20 -1.54
C ILE A 166 3.59 13.09 -1.94
N TYR A 167 3.39 14.39 -2.17
CA TYR A 167 4.49 15.27 -2.55
C TYR A 167 5.58 15.34 -1.49
N TYR A 168 5.21 15.56 -0.23
CA TYR A 168 6.19 15.61 0.86
C TYR A 168 6.89 14.27 1.05
N GLY A 169 6.13 13.17 1.06
CA GLY A 169 6.68 11.84 1.26
C GLY A 169 7.61 11.42 0.13
N VAL A 170 7.18 11.53 -1.14
CA VAL A 170 8.02 11.12 -2.28
C VAL A 170 9.25 12.02 -2.42
N SER A 171 9.15 13.32 -2.15
CA SER A 171 10.33 14.20 -2.13
C SER A 171 11.33 13.77 -1.06
N GLY A 172 10.85 13.41 0.14
CA GLY A 172 11.68 12.85 1.21
C GLY A 172 12.30 11.51 0.81
N MET A 173 11.54 10.64 0.13
CA MET A 173 12.06 9.36 -0.40
C MET A 173 13.20 9.59 -1.39
N ILE A 174 13.05 10.51 -2.34
CA ILE A 174 14.11 10.84 -3.32
C ILE A 174 15.39 11.26 -2.59
N ALA A 175 15.26 12.19 -1.64
CA ALA A 175 16.42 12.66 -0.86
C ALA A 175 17.11 11.51 -0.10
N CYS A 176 16.34 10.67 0.58
CA CYS A 176 16.87 9.53 1.31
C CYS A 176 17.54 8.49 0.39
N LEU A 177 16.92 8.16 -0.75
CA LEU A 177 17.47 7.20 -1.73
C LEU A 177 18.81 7.69 -2.31
N VAL A 178 18.90 8.99 -2.62
CA VAL A 178 20.16 9.61 -3.09
C VAL A 178 21.22 9.56 -2.00
N LEU A 179 20.89 9.83 -0.73
CA LEU A 179 21.84 9.77 0.38
C LEU A 179 22.28 8.34 0.71
N ILE A 180 21.39 7.34 0.56
CA ILE A 180 21.75 5.93 0.68
C ILE A 180 22.71 5.53 -0.47
N ALA A 181 22.42 5.95 -1.70
CA ALA A 181 23.31 5.71 -2.83
C ALA A 181 24.68 6.39 -2.66
N PHE A 182 24.68 7.61 -2.12
CA PHE A 182 25.90 8.33 -1.77
C PHE A 182 26.73 7.56 -0.72
N TYR A 183 26.09 7.02 0.31
CA TYR A 183 26.75 6.17 1.30
C TYR A 183 27.47 5.00 0.62
N PHE A 184 26.79 4.17 -0.17
CA PHE A 184 27.38 3.00 -0.83
C PHE A 184 28.54 3.36 -1.77
N LYS A 185 28.51 4.54 -2.37
CA LYS A 185 29.59 5.01 -3.25
C LYS A 185 30.83 5.51 -2.51
N PHE A 186 30.62 6.22 -1.40
CA PHE A 186 31.70 6.98 -0.74
C PHE A 186 32.05 6.47 0.66
N GLN A 187 31.41 5.40 1.15
CA GLN A 187 31.64 4.91 2.52
C GLN A 187 33.12 4.65 2.84
N GLN A 188 33.85 4.05 1.90
CA GLN A 188 35.28 3.76 2.10
C GLN A 188 36.15 5.01 2.02
N SER A 189 35.83 5.94 1.12
CA SER A 189 36.63 7.16 0.90
C SER A 189 36.48 8.18 2.01
N LEU A 190 35.26 8.28 2.58
CA LEU A 190 34.91 9.27 3.61
C LEU A 190 34.80 8.68 5.03
N GLY A 191 35.01 7.37 5.18
CA GLY A 191 34.88 6.69 6.47
C GLY A 191 33.47 6.84 7.09
N LEU A 192 32.43 6.83 6.24
CA LEU A 192 31.07 7.05 6.71
C LEU A 192 30.60 5.89 7.60
N SER A 193 30.01 6.23 8.73
CA SER A 193 29.44 5.24 9.64
C SER A 193 28.24 4.55 9.01
N VAL A 194 28.11 3.24 9.22
CA VAL A 194 26.96 2.46 8.76
C VAL A 194 25.64 2.96 9.35
N TYR A 195 25.65 3.60 10.51
CA TYR A 195 24.49 4.24 11.11
C TYR A 195 23.94 5.42 10.31
N PHE A 196 24.79 6.08 9.51
CA PHE A 196 24.35 7.09 8.54
C PHE A 196 23.37 6.45 7.54
N MET A 197 23.75 5.33 6.94
CA MET A 197 22.90 4.61 6.00
C MET A 197 21.60 4.13 6.67
N LEU A 198 21.69 3.54 7.87
CA LEU A 198 20.51 3.08 8.61
C LEU A 198 19.52 4.23 8.89
N THR A 199 20.02 5.40 9.28
CA THR A 199 19.17 6.56 9.55
C THR A 199 18.36 6.98 8.31
N PHE A 200 19.01 7.10 7.15
CA PHE A 200 18.31 7.46 5.92
C PHE A 200 17.42 6.33 5.39
N PHE A 201 17.77 5.09 5.69
CA PHE A 201 16.94 3.95 5.36
C PHE A 201 15.62 3.94 6.16
N LEU A 202 15.71 4.19 7.46
CA LEU A 202 14.51 4.33 8.33
C LEU A 202 13.68 5.55 7.94
N LEU A 203 14.32 6.67 7.60
CA LEU A 203 13.64 7.88 7.14
C LEU A 203 12.96 7.65 5.78
N TYR A 204 13.58 6.90 4.87
CA TYR A 204 12.97 6.48 3.61
C TYR A 204 11.70 5.67 3.85
N VAL A 205 11.74 4.67 4.76
CA VAL A 205 10.59 3.85 5.11
C VAL A 205 9.49 4.70 5.76
N PHE A 206 9.87 5.64 6.63
CA PHE A 206 8.94 6.62 7.22
C PHE A 206 8.24 7.44 6.12
N CYS A 207 8.99 8.04 5.22
CA CYS A 207 8.44 8.83 4.11
C CYS A 207 7.51 8.02 3.21
N CYS A 208 7.85 6.76 2.94
CA CYS A 208 7.02 5.87 2.15
C CYS A 208 5.73 5.47 2.88
N ALA A 209 5.83 5.06 4.14
CA ALA A 209 4.69 4.60 4.93
C ALA A 209 3.66 5.70 5.16
N ILE A 210 4.11 6.94 5.42
CA ILE A 210 3.21 8.08 5.64
C ILE A 210 2.55 8.57 4.34
N SER A 211 3.13 8.28 3.19
CA SER A 211 2.64 8.77 1.89
C SER A 211 2.06 7.65 1.03
N ILE A 212 2.88 6.99 0.25
CA ILE A 212 2.41 6.05 -0.79
C ILE A 212 1.66 4.88 -0.19
N SER A 213 2.21 4.24 0.84
CA SER A 213 1.60 3.03 1.42
C SER A 213 0.21 3.30 2.02
N ALA A 214 0.03 4.44 2.67
CA ALA A 214 -1.25 4.82 3.27
C ALA A 214 -2.24 5.37 2.23
N VAL A 215 -1.75 6.13 1.24
CA VAL A 215 -2.60 6.94 0.36
C VAL A 215 -3.04 6.21 -0.89
N VAL A 216 -2.27 5.27 -1.43
CA VAL A 216 -2.49 4.71 -2.77
C VAL A 216 -3.89 4.10 -2.94
N PHE A 217 -4.33 3.25 -2.02
CA PHE A 217 -5.64 2.60 -2.12
C PHE A 217 -6.79 3.57 -1.88
N VAL A 218 -6.62 4.53 -0.97
CA VAL A 218 -7.62 5.58 -0.69
C VAL A 218 -7.77 6.45 -1.94
N LEU A 219 -6.67 6.94 -2.51
CA LEU A 219 -6.66 7.75 -3.71
C LEU A 219 -7.32 7.02 -4.90
N LEU A 220 -6.96 5.75 -5.13
CA LEU A 220 -7.54 4.94 -6.20
C LEU A 220 -9.05 4.77 -6.01
N SER A 221 -9.50 4.49 -4.79
CA SER A 221 -10.93 4.33 -4.49
C SER A 221 -11.72 5.61 -4.67
N GLU A 222 -11.14 6.76 -4.33
CA GLU A 222 -11.75 8.09 -4.51
C GLU A 222 -11.73 8.54 -5.97
N MET A 223 -10.70 8.17 -6.73
CA MET A 223 -10.51 8.61 -8.11
C MET A 223 -11.49 7.95 -9.10
N TYR A 224 -12.02 6.77 -8.78
CA TYR A 224 -12.90 6.04 -9.70
C TYR A 224 -14.39 6.32 -9.47
N PRO A 225 -15.17 6.56 -10.55
CA PRO A 225 -16.63 6.66 -10.46
C PRO A 225 -17.26 5.41 -9.84
N ASN A 226 -18.33 5.60 -9.05
CA ASN A 226 -19.02 4.52 -8.35
C ASN A 226 -19.37 3.32 -9.25
N LYS A 227 -19.87 3.59 -10.47
CA LYS A 227 -20.34 2.56 -11.42
C LYS A 227 -19.26 1.55 -11.82
N VAL A 228 -18.01 1.96 -11.86
CA VAL A 228 -16.87 1.13 -12.33
C VAL A 228 -15.82 0.91 -11.27
N ARG A 229 -16.00 1.47 -10.07
CA ARG A 229 -14.98 1.47 -8.99
C ARG A 229 -14.47 0.07 -8.69
N GLY A 230 -15.36 -0.90 -8.49
CA GLY A 230 -14.96 -2.26 -8.16
C GLY A 230 -14.03 -2.87 -9.22
N LEU A 231 -14.40 -2.75 -10.49
CA LEU A 231 -13.61 -3.27 -11.60
C LEU A 231 -12.29 -2.50 -11.77
N ALA A 232 -12.32 -1.16 -11.71
CA ALA A 232 -11.14 -0.32 -11.83
C ALA A 232 -10.14 -0.57 -10.68
N MET A 233 -10.63 -0.73 -9.44
CA MET A 233 -9.81 -1.11 -8.29
C MET A 233 -9.19 -2.49 -8.44
N SER A 234 -9.91 -3.46 -9.02
CA SER A 234 -9.37 -4.80 -9.28
C SER A 234 -8.24 -4.75 -10.30
N ILE A 235 -8.39 -3.97 -11.37
CA ILE A 235 -7.33 -3.77 -12.39
C ILE A 235 -6.11 -3.08 -11.77
N ALA A 236 -6.31 -2.02 -11.01
CA ALA A 236 -5.22 -1.30 -10.33
C ALA A 236 -4.52 -2.20 -9.28
N GLY A 237 -5.29 -2.97 -8.50
CA GLY A 237 -4.75 -3.94 -7.56
C GLY A 237 -3.93 -5.03 -8.23
N LEU A 238 -4.42 -5.63 -9.33
CA LEU A 238 -3.65 -6.59 -10.12
C LEU A 238 -2.34 -5.98 -10.63
N SER A 239 -2.40 -4.76 -11.14
CA SER A 239 -1.22 -4.03 -11.65
C SER A 239 -0.21 -3.75 -10.54
N LEU A 240 -0.67 -3.43 -9.32
CA LEU A 240 0.18 -3.26 -8.14
C LEU A 240 0.93 -4.56 -7.81
N TRP A 241 0.23 -5.70 -7.79
CA TRP A 241 0.85 -6.99 -7.49
C TRP A 241 1.81 -7.46 -8.59
N ILE A 242 1.51 -7.16 -9.86
CA ILE A 242 2.45 -7.38 -10.97
C ILE A 242 3.71 -6.54 -10.74
N GLY A 243 3.57 -5.25 -10.39
CA GLY A 243 4.70 -4.37 -10.06
C GLY A 243 5.52 -4.89 -8.87
N THR A 244 4.84 -5.35 -7.81
CA THR A 244 5.48 -5.97 -6.63
C THR A 244 6.29 -7.22 -7.00
N TYR A 245 5.71 -8.10 -7.81
CA TYR A 245 6.40 -9.30 -8.31
C TYR A 245 7.64 -8.92 -9.13
N LEU A 246 7.49 -8.01 -10.08
CA LEU A 246 8.60 -7.59 -10.94
C LEU A 246 9.75 -6.99 -10.12
N ILE A 247 9.48 -6.08 -9.19
CA ILE A 247 10.53 -5.49 -8.37
C ILE A 247 11.17 -6.52 -7.45
N GLY A 248 10.40 -7.45 -6.91
CA GLY A 248 10.93 -8.56 -6.11
C GLY A 248 11.91 -9.43 -6.90
N GLN A 249 11.58 -9.77 -8.14
CA GLN A 249 12.46 -10.57 -9.01
C GLN A 249 13.68 -9.79 -9.53
N LEU A 250 13.51 -8.51 -9.85
CA LEU A 250 14.58 -7.69 -10.41
C LEU A 250 15.60 -7.23 -9.36
N THR A 251 15.19 -7.08 -8.09
CA THR A 251 16.05 -6.52 -7.05
C THR A 251 17.38 -7.29 -6.84
N PRO A 252 17.43 -8.63 -6.75
CA PRO A 252 18.69 -9.34 -6.62
C PRO A 252 19.62 -9.11 -7.82
N TRP A 253 19.07 -9.13 -9.03
CA TRP A 253 19.81 -8.84 -10.24
C TRP A 253 20.35 -7.42 -10.26
N MET A 254 19.55 -6.44 -9.82
CA MET A 254 19.97 -5.04 -9.74
C MET A 254 21.07 -4.84 -8.71
N LEU A 255 20.98 -5.45 -7.53
CA LEU A 255 21.99 -5.34 -6.48
C LEU A 255 23.33 -5.94 -6.92
N THR A 256 23.32 -7.02 -7.72
CA THR A 256 24.54 -7.66 -8.22
C THR A 256 25.14 -6.94 -9.43
N ASN A 257 24.33 -6.48 -10.39
CA ASN A 257 24.81 -5.94 -11.67
C ASN A 257 24.92 -4.41 -11.69
N LEU A 258 23.98 -3.70 -11.02
CA LEU A 258 24.01 -2.22 -10.93
C LEU A 258 24.71 -1.72 -9.67
N THR A 259 25.15 -2.62 -8.80
CA THR A 259 25.61 -2.33 -7.44
C THR A 259 24.51 -1.71 -6.55
N PRO A 260 24.64 -1.69 -5.23
CA PRO A 260 23.68 -0.99 -4.35
C PRO A 260 23.52 0.49 -4.73
N THR A 261 24.61 1.19 -5.06
CA THR A 261 24.57 2.59 -5.51
C THR A 261 23.66 2.80 -6.70
N GLY A 262 23.83 2.02 -7.78
CA GLY A 262 23.03 2.13 -8.99
C GLY A 262 21.56 1.76 -8.74
N THR A 263 21.31 0.75 -7.90
CA THR A 263 19.97 0.30 -7.54
C THR A 263 19.18 1.38 -6.82
N PHE A 264 19.76 2.01 -5.80
CA PHE A 264 19.08 3.08 -5.07
C PHE A 264 18.90 4.36 -5.89
N LEU A 265 19.83 4.69 -6.78
CA LEU A 265 19.66 5.78 -7.75
C LEU A 265 18.52 5.49 -8.74
N LEU A 266 18.40 4.26 -9.21
CA LEU A 266 17.31 3.88 -10.10
C LEU A 266 15.94 4.03 -9.38
N PHE A 267 15.84 3.62 -8.12
CA PHE A 267 14.62 3.85 -7.34
C PHE A 267 14.30 5.34 -7.19
N ALA A 268 15.31 6.18 -6.95
CA ALA A 268 15.13 7.64 -6.90
C ALA A 268 14.64 8.21 -8.24
N VAL A 269 15.19 7.74 -9.35
CA VAL A 269 14.74 8.13 -10.71
C VAL A 269 13.29 7.70 -10.97
N MET A 270 12.88 6.51 -10.51
CA MET A 270 11.50 6.03 -10.67
C MET A 270 10.48 6.83 -9.85
N CYS A 271 10.90 7.54 -8.82
CA CYS A 271 10.04 8.48 -8.10
C CYS A 271 9.61 9.68 -8.98
N VAL A 272 10.44 10.08 -9.95
CA VAL A 272 10.17 11.28 -10.79
C VAL A 272 8.94 11.11 -11.67
N PRO A 273 8.78 10.06 -12.51
CA PRO A 273 7.58 9.88 -13.31
C PRO A 273 6.31 9.74 -12.45
N TYR A 274 6.41 9.11 -11.29
CA TYR A 274 5.30 9.06 -10.33
C TYR A 274 4.87 10.46 -9.90
N MET A 275 5.82 11.32 -9.50
CA MET A 275 5.55 12.70 -9.11
C MET A 275 4.94 13.52 -10.24
N LEU A 276 5.41 13.33 -11.48
CA LEU A 276 4.87 14.02 -12.66
C LEU A 276 3.42 13.63 -12.94
N ILE A 277 3.09 12.34 -12.84
CA ILE A 277 1.71 11.86 -12.98
C ILE A 277 0.83 12.45 -11.88
N MET A 278 1.28 12.39 -10.63
CA MET A 278 0.56 12.97 -9.49
C MET A 278 0.33 14.47 -9.65
N TRP A 279 1.31 15.19 -10.19
CA TRP A 279 1.20 16.64 -10.36
C TRP A 279 0.22 17.03 -11.45
N ARG A 280 0.35 16.42 -12.64
CA ARG A 280 -0.39 16.86 -13.84
C ARG A 280 -1.71 16.16 -14.07
N MET A 281 -1.82 14.91 -13.65
CA MET A 281 -2.90 14.05 -14.11
C MET A 281 -3.89 13.66 -13.00
N VAL A 282 -3.50 13.76 -11.74
CA VAL A 282 -4.35 13.38 -10.60
C VAL A 282 -4.96 14.63 -9.95
N PRO A 283 -6.29 14.72 -9.81
CA PRO A 283 -6.91 15.79 -9.03
C PRO A 283 -6.65 15.62 -7.54
N GLU A 284 -6.77 16.70 -6.73
CA GLU A 284 -6.87 16.54 -5.28
C GLU A 284 -8.26 15.96 -4.97
N THR A 285 -8.29 14.85 -4.27
CA THR A 285 -9.54 14.14 -3.96
C THR A 285 -10.09 14.49 -2.57
N ALA A 286 -9.26 15.04 -1.69
CA ALA A 286 -9.66 15.41 -0.35
C ALA A 286 -10.77 16.46 -0.36
N GLY A 287 -11.91 16.13 0.25
CA GLY A 287 -13.07 17.03 0.34
C GLY A 287 -13.92 17.14 -0.93
N MET A 288 -13.60 16.39 -1.99
CA MET A 288 -14.45 16.32 -3.20
C MET A 288 -15.50 15.23 -3.04
N SER A 289 -16.72 15.51 -3.53
CA SER A 289 -17.73 14.47 -3.64
C SER A 289 -17.41 13.53 -4.81
N LEU A 290 -17.95 12.31 -4.76
CA LEU A 290 -17.75 11.32 -5.83
C LEU A 290 -18.35 11.80 -7.16
N GLU A 291 -19.44 12.58 -7.08
CA GLU A 291 -20.09 13.21 -8.23
C GLU A 291 -19.21 14.26 -8.89
N ASP A 292 -18.45 15.04 -8.11
CA ASP A 292 -17.50 16.04 -8.62
C ASP A 292 -16.34 15.37 -9.34
N ILE A 293 -15.85 14.25 -8.80
CA ILE A 293 -14.80 13.44 -9.44
C ILE A 293 -15.29 12.82 -10.75
N GLU A 294 -16.54 12.34 -10.79
CA GLU A 294 -17.14 11.82 -12.02
C GLU A 294 -17.27 12.92 -13.08
N ARG A 295 -17.70 14.14 -12.68
CA ARG A 295 -17.75 15.30 -13.58
C ARG A 295 -16.37 15.69 -14.08
N TYR A 296 -15.35 15.65 -13.23
CA TYR A 296 -13.97 15.93 -13.61
C TYR A 296 -13.52 15.00 -14.75
N TRP A 297 -13.69 13.68 -14.59
CA TRP A 297 -13.28 12.72 -15.62
C TRP A 297 -14.11 12.80 -16.91
N LYS A 298 -15.41 13.10 -16.82
CA LYS A 298 -16.24 13.35 -18.01
C LYS A 298 -15.77 14.57 -18.80
N LYS A 299 -15.31 15.63 -18.12
CA LYS A 299 -14.75 16.83 -18.75
C LYS A 299 -13.38 16.55 -19.39
N GLU A 300 -12.54 15.78 -18.72
CA GLU A 300 -11.23 15.38 -19.24
C GLU A 300 -11.32 14.43 -20.43
N GLY A 301 -12.34 13.59 -20.52
CA GLY A 301 -12.57 12.71 -21.67
C GLY A 301 -13.08 13.43 -22.92
N LYS A 302 -13.46 14.71 -22.82
CA LYS A 302 -13.88 15.55 -23.95
C LYS A 302 -12.77 16.44 -24.52
N LYS A 303 -11.61 16.51 -23.83
CA LYS A 303 -10.39 17.14 -24.30
C LYS A 303 -9.53 16.14 -25.09
#